data_9f436af6dd66c99372323f9d1019c48f
#
_entry.id   9f436af6dd66c99372323f9d1019c48f
#
_cell.length_a   1.000
_cell.length_b   1.000
_cell.length_c   1.000
_cell.angle_alpha   90.00
_cell.angle_beta   90.00
_cell.angle_gamma   90.00
#
_symmetry.space_group_name_H-M   'P 1'
#
loop_
_entity.id
_entity.type
_entity.pdbx_description
1 polymer ?
#
loop_
_entity_poly.entity_id
_entity_poly.type
_entity_poly.pdbx_seq_one_letter_code
_entity_poly.pdbx_strand_id
1 'polypeptide(L)'
;MEKSANIFRFKQFSVANERSAMKVNTDGVLLGALMTILPGDRYLLDIGTGTGTIALMAAQRLAHISVEQGISCPETVDAIVASEGHCRADEHSLTPLSCSASRSAMAMHIHEQHETTQLSAIHIDAIDIDEPSATEAASNFRNSPWSDILHAHHASLEDFSALITESCAHAGSGHEDTLSDCCKGYDLIFSNPPYFDNALQAPEERRNNARHTSTGLSYREILDFASLHLTASGRVALVLPADTEHDLTRHARMCGLHLHKITRIRTVPRKAPSRIVMEFSRQLTTSPADTILTIQDGGQYTQEYLDLMHEFYLFA
;
A
#
# COMPACT_ATOMS: atom_id res chain seq x y z
N MET A 1 1.41 25.51 -27.55
CA MET A 1 0.82 25.61 -26.21
C MET A 1 0.99 24.24 -25.57
N GLU A 2 1.97 24.09 -24.70
CA GLU A 2 2.09 22.88 -23.85
C GLU A 2 0.81 22.77 -23.03
N LYS A 3 0.10 21.65 -23.14
CA LYS A 3 -0.98 21.33 -22.23
C LYS A 3 -0.38 21.24 -20.83
N SER A 4 -0.85 22.06 -19.89
CA SER A 4 -0.50 21.95 -18.49
C SER A 4 -0.75 20.50 -18.06
N ALA A 5 0.27 19.82 -17.55
CA ALA A 5 0.17 18.45 -17.07
C ALA A 5 -0.96 18.37 -16.03
N ASN A 6 -1.85 17.39 -16.17
CA ASN A 6 -2.91 17.16 -15.18
C ASN A 6 -2.29 16.47 -13.95
N ILE A 7 -1.82 17.27 -12.99
CA ILE A 7 -1.15 16.78 -11.78
C ILE A 7 -2.12 16.89 -10.61
N PHE A 8 -2.38 15.75 -9.95
CA PHE A 8 -3.07 15.73 -8.66
C PHE A 8 -2.04 15.84 -7.54
N ARG A 9 -2.27 16.74 -6.57
CA ARG A 9 -1.32 17.02 -5.49
C ARG A 9 -1.85 16.53 -4.15
N PHE A 10 -1.09 15.64 -3.53
CA PHE A 10 -1.20 15.26 -2.13
C PHE A 10 -0.24 16.10 -1.28
N LYS A 11 -0.29 15.98 0.05
CA LYS A 11 0.59 16.73 0.95
C LYS A 11 2.08 16.41 0.77
N GLN A 12 2.41 15.13 0.56
CA GLN A 12 3.81 14.66 0.48
C GLN A 12 4.26 14.22 -0.90
N PHE A 13 3.34 14.03 -1.85
CA PHE A 13 3.67 13.62 -3.22
C PHE A 13 2.69 14.19 -4.23
N SER A 14 3.02 14.06 -5.49
CA SER A 14 2.16 14.46 -6.61
C SER A 14 2.05 13.34 -7.62
N VAL A 15 0.90 13.23 -8.26
CA VAL A 15 0.57 12.17 -9.23
C VAL A 15 0.27 12.81 -10.58
N ALA A 16 1.07 12.50 -11.59
CA ALA A 16 0.70 12.74 -12.98
C ALA A 16 -0.50 11.86 -13.34
N ASN A 17 -1.49 12.42 -14.00
CA ASN A 17 -2.81 11.84 -14.15
C ASN A 17 -3.33 12.00 -15.59
N GLU A 18 -2.47 11.70 -16.57
CA GLU A 18 -2.73 11.98 -17.99
C GLU A 18 -2.93 10.72 -18.83
N ARG A 19 -2.07 9.72 -18.67
CA ARG A 19 -1.96 8.55 -19.54
C ARG A 19 -2.84 7.39 -19.09
N SER A 20 -2.85 7.13 -17.78
CA SER A 20 -3.62 6.02 -17.22
C SER A 20 -5.10 6.14 -17.58
N ALA A 21 -5.72 5.02 -17.95
CA ALA A 21 -7.15 4.92 -18.19
C ALA A 21 -7.96 5.24 -16.92
N MET A 22 -7.47 4.81 -15.76
CA MET A 22 -8.09 5.11 -14.47
C MET A 22 -7.35 6.28 -13.79
N LYS A 23 -8.02 7.40 -13.71
CA LYS A 23 -7.53 8.61 -13.04
C LYS A 23 -7.56 8.44 -11.52
N VAL A 24 -6.81 9.33 -10.81
CA VAL A 24 -6.97 9.47 -9.35
C VAL A 24 -8.45 9.65 -9.05
N ASN A 25 -9.00 8.77 -8.23
CA ASN A 25 -10.41 8.73 -7.89
C ASN A 25 -10.63 8.49 -6.39
N THR A 26 -11.84 8.78 -5.93
CA THR A 26 -12.20 8.67 -4.51
C THR A 26 -12.08 7.23 -3.99
N ASP A 27 -12.43 6.22 -4.81
CA ASP A 27 -12.43 4.82 -4.37
C ASP A 27 -10.99 4.35 -4.08
N GLY A 28 -10.02 4.66 -4.96
CA GLY A 28 -8.61 4.35 -4.74
C GLY A 28 -8.02 5.06 -3.52
N VAL A 29 -8.34 6.36 -3.35
CA VAL A 29 -7.88 7.12 -2.18
C VAL A 29 -8.48 6.57 -0.89
N LEU A 30 -9.76 6.21 -0.88
CA LEU A 30 -10.40 5.57 0.28
C LEU A 30 -9.76 4.22 0.61
N LEU A 31 -9.43 3.39 -0.38
CA LEU A 31 -8.71 2.15 -0.14
C LEU A 31 -7.34 2.42 0.48
N GLY A 32 -6.54 3.31 -0.12
CA GLY A 32 -5.20 3.67 0.39
C GLY A 32 -5.21 4.21 1.82
N ALA A 33 -6.27 4.94 2.22
CA ALA A 33 -6.42 5.47 3.57
C ALA A 33 -6.98 4.44 4.58
N LEU A 34 -7.91 3.56 4.15
CA LEU A 34 -8.65 2.63 5.03
C LEU A 34 -8.00 1.27 5.21
N MET A 35 -7.23 0.77 4.21
CA MET A 35 -6.59 -0.54 4.33
C MET A 35 -5.64 -0.59 5.52
N THR A 36 -5.59 -1.73 6.19
CA THR A 36 -4.72 -1.92 7.34
C THR A 36 -3.28 -2.10 6.86
N ILE A 37 -2.39 -1.24 7.33
CA ILE A 37 -0.94 -1.36 7.16
C ILE A 37 -0.33 -1.64 8.53
N LEU A 38 0.50 -2.67 8.62
CA LEU A 38 1.14 -3.09 9.86
C LEU A 38 2.65 -2.76 9.84
N PRO A 39 3.23 -2.50 11.00
CA PRO A 39 4.67 -2.22 11.12
C PRO A 39 5.59 -3.32 10.58
N GLY A 40 5.08 -4.55 10.52
CA GLY A 40 5.81 -5.72 10.01
C GLY A 40 5.65 -5.97 8.52
N ASP A 41 4.82 -5.22 7.80
CA ASP A 41 4.62 -5.39 6.37
C ASP A 41 5.90 -5.01 5.61
N ARG A 42 6.37 -5.89 4.73
CA ARG A 42 7.58 -5.70 3.93
C ARG A 42 7.33 -5.84 2.44
N TYR A 43 6.52 -6.81 2.05
CA TYR A 43 6.22 -7.11 0.65
C TYR A 43 4.75 -6.79 0.37
N LEU A 44 4.51 -5.77 -0.46
CA LEU A 44 3.18 -5.32 -0.81
C LEU A 44 2.98 -5.40 -2.32
N LEU A 45 1.73 -5.61 -2.76
CA LEU A 45 1.37 -5.66 -4.18
C LEU A 45 0.11 -4.84 -4.47
N ASP A 46 0.23 -3.88 -5.38
CA ASP A 46 -0.88 -3.11 -5.96
C ASP A 46 -1.27 -3.71 -7.32
N ILE A 47 -2.44 -4.32 -7.41
CA ILE A 47 -2.92 -4.97 -8.63
C ILE A 47 -3.89 -4.04 -9.39
N GLY A 48 -3.55 -3.71 -10.64
CA GLY A 48 -4.26 -2.70 -11.44
C GLY A 48 -3.96 -1.30 -10.92
N THR A 49 -2.68 -0.97 -10.82
CA THR A 49 -2.20 0.22 -10.09
C THR A 49 -2.60 1.56 -10.73
N GLY A 50 -2.92 1.57 -12.02
CA GLY A 50 -3.30 2.79 -12.73
C GLY A 50 -2.20 3.84 -12.68
N THR A 51 -2.46 4.93 -11.97
CA THR A 51 -1.50 6.03 -11.76
C THR A 51 -0.47 5.76 -10.66
N GLY A 52 -0.54 4.64 -9.93
CA GLY A 52 0.30 4.35 -8.78
C GLY A 52 -0.14 5.02 -7.47
N THR A 53 -1.31 5.63 -7.44
CA THR A 53 -1.76 6.43 -6.28
C THR A 53 -1.84 5.63 -5.00
N ILE A 54 -2.40 4.40 -5.03
CA ILE A 54 -2.61 3.59 -3.83
C ILE A 54 -1.26 3.09 -3.28
N ALA A 55 -0.36 2.66 -4.18
CA ALA A 55 1.00 2.27 -3.81
C ALA A 55 1.79 3.43 -3.16
N LEU A 56 1.67 4.66 -3.69
CA LEU A 56 2.27 5.87 -3.10
C LEU A 56 1.72 6.18 -1.70
N MET A 57 0.40 6.03 -1.50
CA MET A 57 -0.23 6.19 -0.19
C MET A 57 0.25 5.12 0.80
N ALA A 58 0.43 3.88 0.34
CA ALA A 58 0.98 2.80 1.15
C ALA A 58 2.42 3.10 1.57
N ALA A 59 3.27 3.55 0.64
CA ALA A 59 4.65 3.94 0.91
C ALA A 59 4.75 5.08 1.94
N GLN A 60 3.92 6.12 1.80
CA GLN A 60 3.84 7.21 2.78
C GLN A 60 3.54 6.69 4.19
N ARG A 61 2.52 5.83 4.33
CA ARG A 61 2.09 5.30 5.63
C ARG A 61 3.16 4.40 6.25
N LEU A 62 3.83 3.56 5.46
CA LEU A 62 4.93 2.73 5.94
C LEU A 62 6.12 3.57 6.40
N ALA A 63 6.44 4.65 5.68
CA ALA A 63 7.47 5.58 6.10
C ALA A 63 7.15 6.23 7.45
N HIS A 64 5.91 6.69 7.67
CA HIS A 64 5.48 7.25 8.97
C HIS A 64 5.58 6.22 10.11
N ILE A 65 5.11 4.99 9.89
CA ILE A 65 5.20 3.91 10.89
C ILE A 65 6.66 3.62 11.26
N SER A 66 7.57 3.63 10.28
CA SER A 66 9.00 3.38 10.52
C SER A 66 9.64 4.48 11.38
N VAL A 67 9.26 5.74 11.16
CA VAL A 67 9.72 6.88 11.98
C VAL A 67 9.22 6.78 13.42
N GLU A 68 7.92 6.50 13.62
CA GLU A 68 7.33 6.38 14.96
C GLU A 68 7.97 5.28 15.80
N GLN A 69 8.37 4.17 15.19
CA GLN A 69 9.04 3.06 15.89
C GLN A 69 10.50 3.37 16.25
N GLY A 70 11.20 4.19 15.47
CA GLY A 70 12.56 4.65 15.77
C GLY A 70 12.65 5.54 17.02
N ILE A 71 11.57 6.23 17.39
CA ILE A 71 11.53 7.12 18.55
C ILE A 71 11.39 6.37 19.89
N SER A 72 10.95 5.11 19.89
CA SER A 72 10.61 4.37 21.12
C SER A 72 11.70 3.45 21.68
N CYS A 73 12.99 3.62 21.34
CA CYS A 73 14.07 2.84 21.94
C CYS A 73 15.02 3.70 22.79
N PRO A 74 14.68 4.01 24.06
CA PRO A 74 15.58 4.73 24.98
C PRO A 74 16.72 3.87 25.53
N GLU A 75 16.66 2.53 25.41
CA GLU A 75 17.58 1.63 26.16
C GLU A 75 18.94 1.38 25.50
N THR A 76 19.13 1.73 24.21
CA THR A 76 20.42 1.47 23.54
C THR A 76 21.43 2.62 23.66
N VAL A 77 21.00 3.83 24.01
CA VAL A 77 21.91 4.98 24.14
C VAL A 77 22.71 4.92 25.45
N ASP A 78 22.11 4.42 26.53
CA ASP A 78 22.77 4.31 27.82
C ASP A 78 23.81 3.15 27.89
N ALA A 79 23.60 2.09 27.11
CA ALA A 79 24.53 0.96 27.08
C ALA A 79 25.83 1.28 26.32
N ILE A 80 25.79 2.17 25.31
CA ILE A 80 27.00 2.58 24.56
C ILE A 80 27.84 3.57 25.38
N VAL A 81 27.20 4.41 26.21
CA VAL A 81 27.90 5.38 27.06
C VAL A 81 28.58 4.71 28.23
N ALA A 82 28.10 3.54 28.69
CA ALA A 82 28.70 2.79 29.81
C ALA A 82 29.95 2.00 29.41
N SER A 83 30.21 1.73 28.14
CA SER A 83 31.36 0.96 27.66
C SER A 83 32.63 1.78 27.37
N GLU A 84 32.56 3.11 27.32
CA GLU A 84 33.71 4.00 27.03
C GLU A 84 34.25 4.75 28.24
N GLY A 85 33.92 4.34 29.45
CA GLY A 85 34.33 4.94 30.72
C GLY A 85 35.68 4.52 31.27
N HIS A 86 36.77 4.63 30.50
CA HIS A 86 38.16 4.60 31.06
C HIS A 86 39.06 5.52 30.27
N CYS A 87 38.91 6.84 30.45
CA CYS A 87 39.94 7.80 30.17
C CYS A 87 40.36 8.46 31.48
N ARG A 88 41.63 8.24 31.90
CA ARG A 88 42.26 8.87 33.03
C ARG A 88 42.24 10.38 32.92
N ALA A 89 41.88 11.04 34.01
CA ALA A 89 41.98 12.46 34.21
C ALA A 89 43.46 12.87 34.35
N ASP A 90 43.92 13.72 33.44
CA ASP A 90 45.05 14.64 33.71
C ASP A 90 44.47 16.03 33.84
N GLU A 91 44.76 16.60 35.02
CA GLU A 91 44.41 17.96 35.39
C GLU A 91 45.21 18.97 34.55
N HIS A 92 44.53 19.90 33.97
CA HIS A 92 44.82 21.28 33.55
C HIS A 92 44.40 21.58 32.13
N SER A 93 43.25 22.15 31.99
CA SER A 93 42.94 23.34 31.18
C SER A 93 41.44 23.46 30.90
N LEU A 94 40.93 24.58 31.29
CA LEU A 94 39.56 25.10 31.11
C LEU A 94 39.19 25.26 29.63
N THR A 95 38.07 24.67 29.20
CA THR A 95 36.93 25.31 28.52
C THR A 95 35.84 24.26 28.17
N PRO A 96 34.60 24.44 28.64
CA PRO A 96 33.50 23.54 28.29
C PRO A 96 32.63 24.19 27.20
N LEU A 97 32.98 24.11 25.95
CA LEU A 97 32.13 24.58 24.84
C LEU A 97 32.43 23.81 23.53
N SER A 98 32.03 22.56 23.42
CA SER A 98 31.89 21.91 22.11
C SER A 98 31.21 20.50 22.11
N CYS A 99 30.74 20.02 23.27
CA CYS A 99 30.26 18.63 23.35
C CYS A 99 28.76 18.43 23.01
N SER A 100 27.94 19.49 22.99
CA SER A 100 26.50 19.37 22.73
C SER A 100 26.14 19.31 21.24
N ALA A 101 26.86 20.04 20.39
CA ALA A 101 26.60 20.05 18.94
C ALA A 101 26.99 18.75 18.25
N SER A 102 28.09 18.13 18.70
CA SER A 102 28.55 16.85 18.13
C SER A 102 27.65 15.66 18.51
N ARG A 103 27.07 15.70 19.72
CA ARG A 103 26.12 14.64 20.16
C ARG A 103 24.79 14.70 19.41
N SER A 104 24.26 15.90 19.17
CA SER A 104 23.03 16.08 18.38
C SER A 104 23.23 15.67 16.91
N ALA A 105 24.36 16.04 16.30
CA ALA A 105 24.67 15.66 14.92
C ALA A 105 24.87 14.15 14.76
N MET A 106 25.51 13.49 15.74
CA MET A 106 25.73 12.05 15.71
C MET A 106 24.44 11.27 15.97
N ALA A 107 23.58 11.72 16.89
CA ALA A 107 22.26 11.14 17.12
C ALA A 107 21.34 11.30 15.90
N MET A 108 21.34 12.46 15.25
CA MET A 108 20.61 12.68 13.99
C MET A 108 21.14 11.76 12.87
N HIS A 109 22.45 11.61 12.73
CA HIS A 109 23.04 10.75 11.69
C HIS A 109 22.76 9.26 11.91
N ILE A 110 22.78 8.79 13.16
CA ILE A 110 22.40 7.41 13.50
C ILE A 110 20.90 7.18 13.25
N HIS A 111 20.06 8.17 13.56
CA HIS A 111 18.62 8.11 13.33
C HIS A 111 18.30 8.04 11.84
N GLU A 112 18.92 8.93 11.03
CA GLU A 112 18.77 8.97 9.58
C GLU A 112 19.24 7.66 8.89
N GLN A 113 20.34 7.06 9.37
CA GLN A 113 20.81 5.75 8.88
C GLN A 113 19.88 4.60 9.28
N HIS A 114 19.26 4.65 10.45
CA HIS A 114 18.33 3.60 10.91
C HIS A 114 17.00 3.66 10.15
N GLU A 115 16.47 4.86 9.88
CA GLU A 115 15.31 5.08 9.03
C GLU A 115 15.55 4.56 7.62
N THR A 116 16.70 4.88 7.02
CA THR A 116 17.08 4.43 5.67
C THR A 116 17.18 2.90 5.61
N THR A 117 17.69 2.26 6.65
CA THR A 117 17.85 0.80 6.70
C THR A 117 16.51 0.07 6.85
N GLN A 118 15.54 0.63 7.60
CA GLN A 118 14.20 0.03 7.75
C GLN A 118 13.36 0.20 6.49
N LEU A 119 13.40 1.35 5.84
CA LEU A 119 12.72 1.60 4.58
C LEU A 119 13.28 0.73 3.45
N SER A 120 14.59 0.54 3.36
CA SER A 120 15.21 -0.30 2.33
C SER A 120 14.83 -1.78 2.38
N ALA A 121 14.23 -2.24 3.49
CA ALA A 121 13.68 -3.59 3.61
C ALA A 121 12.23 -3.71 3.10
N ILE A 122 11.58 -2.61 2.70
CA ILE A 122 10.21 -2.60 2.18
C ILE A 122 10.27 -2.68 0.65
N HIS A 123 9.36 -3.47 0.09
CA HIS A 123 9.22 -3.64 -1.35
C HIS A 123 7.73 -3.58 -1.74
N ILE A 124 7.39 -2.66 -2.63
CA ILE A 124 6.03 -2.48 -3.12
C ILE A 124 6.02 -2.67 -4.63
N ASP A 125 5.53 -3.82 -5.08
CA ASP A 125 5.24 -4.06 -6.49
C ASP A 125 3.91 -3.46 -6.88
N ALA A 126 3.83 -2.94 -8.10
CA ALA A 126 2.62 -2.38 -8.67
C ALA A 126 2.48 -2.83 -10.12
N ILE A 127 1.42 -3.57 -10.43
CA ILE A 127 1.22 -4.12 -11.77
C ILE A 127 0.03 -3.48 -12.47
N ASP A 128 0.16 -3.29 -13.78
CA ASP A 128 -0.95 -2.92 -14.64
C ASP A 128 -0.79 -3.57 -16.02
N ILE A 129 -1.89 -4.07 -16.59
CA ILE A 129 -1.92 -4.66 -17.94
C ILE A 129 -1.86 -3.58 -19.02
N ASP A 130 -2.24 -2.33 -18.69
CA ASP A 130 -2.19 -1.19 -19.58
C ASP A 130 -0.80 -0.53 -19.51
N GLU A 131 -0.01 -0.64 -20.59
CA GLU A 131 1.35 -0.10 -20.65
C GLU A 131 1.42 1.42 -20.35
N PRO A 132 0.50 2.28 -20.86
CA PRO A 132 0.46 3.68 -20.49
C PRO A 132 0.28 3.91 -18.99
N SER A 133 -0.55 3.10 -18.30
CA SER A 133 -0.76 3.14 -16.85
C SER A 133 0.49 2.73 -16.09
N ALA A 134 1.10 1.59 -16.41
CA ALA A 134 2.32 1.11 -15.80
C ALA A 134 3.48 2.13 -15.97
N THR A 135 3.59 2.74 -17.16
CA THR A 135 4.60 3.77 -17.44
C THR A 135 4.36 5.04 -16.63
N GLU A 136 3.10 5.47 -16.47
CA GLU A 136 2.74 6.64 -15.67
C GLU A 136 3.01 6.38 -14.18
N ALA A 137 2.63 5.20 -13.66
CA ALA A 137 2.95 4.77 -12.29
C ALA A 137 4.47 4.79 -12.04
N ALA A 138 5.27 4.18 -12.94
CA ALA A 138 6.74 4.20 -12.84
C ALA A 138 7.32 5.62 -12.81
N SER A 139 6.74 6.55 -13.58
CA SER A 139 7.13 7.96 -13.55
C SER A 139 6.77 8.64 -12.24
N ASN A 140 5.57 8.39 -11.71
CA ASN A 140 5.11 8.93 -10.44
C ASN A 140 5.97 8.41 -9.27
N PHE A 141 6.36 7.13 -9.30
CA PHE A 141 7.22 6.52 -8.29
C PHE A 141 8.61 7.15 -8.27
N ARG A 142 9.25 7.31 -9.44
CA ARG A 142 10.57 7.99 -9.55
C ARG A 142 10.57 9.42 -9.04
N ASN A 143 9.43 10.11 -9.12
CA ASN A 143 9.28 11.50 -8.67
C ASN A 143 8.78 11.61 -7.22
N SER A 144 8.65 10.50 -6.51
CA SER A 144 8.23 10.46 -5.11
C SER A 144 9.42 10.32 -4.16
N PRO A 145 9.24 10.66 -2.87
CA PRO A 145 10.28 10.43 -1.86
C PRO A 145 10.61 8.95 -1.61
N TRP A 146 9.80 8.02 -2.13
CA TRP A 146 9.90 6.57 -1.86
C TRP A 146 10.26 5.77 -3.12
N SER A 147 10.99 6.38 -4.05
CA SER A 147 11.37 5.76 -5.34
C SER A 147 12.08 4.42 -5.20
N ASP A 148 12.84 4.24 -4.12
CA ASP A 148 13.69 3.06 -3.92
C ASP A 148 12.91 1.81 -3.49
N ILE A 149 11.68 1.97 -3.01
CA ILE A 149 10.83 0.86 -2.53
C ILE A 149 9.62 0.57 -3.43
N LEU A 150 9.41 1.36 -4.49
CA LEU A 150 8.26 1.28 -5.40
C LEU A 150 8.66 0.81 -6.80
N HIS A 151 8.09 -0.30 -7.25
CA HIS A 151 8.41 -0.95 -8.51
C HIS A 151 7.16 -1.17 -9.37
N ALA A 152 7.11 -0.51 -10.53
CA ALA A 152 5.99 -0.65 -11.46
C ALA A 152 6.34 -1.64 -12.58
N HIS A 153 5.40 -2.56 -12.86
CA HIS A 153 5.55 -3.60 -13.88
C HIS A 153 4.39 -3.54 -14.86
N HIS A 154 4.69 -3.54 -16.15
CA HIS A 154 3.70 -3.77 -17.20
C HIS A 154 3.51 -5.27 -17.35
N ALA A 155 2.48 -5.80 -16.73
CA ALA A 155 2.16 -7.23 -16.73
C ALA A 155 0.68 -7.49 -16.46
N SER A 156 0.14 -8.55 -17.03
CA SER A 156 -1.12 -9.13 -16.54
C SER A 156 -0.90 -9.82 -15.18
N LEU A 157 -1.98 -10.09 -14.45
CA LEU A 157 -1.88 -10.84 -13.19
C LEU A 157 -1.35 -12.27 -13.41
N GLU A 158 -1.70 -12.89 -14.53
CA GLU A 158 -1.23 -14.22 -14.92
C GLU A 158 0.26 -14.22 -15.23
N ASP A 159 0.74 -13.28 -16.07
CA ASP A 159 2.15 -13.16 -16.42
C ASP A 159 2.99 -12.86 -15.16
N PHE A 160 2.51 -11.98 -14.29
CA PHE A 160 3.20 -11.65 -13.04
C PHE A 160 3.28 -12.86 -12.09
N SER A 161 2.22 -13.66 -11.98
CA SER A 161 2.23 -14.91 -11.22
C SER A 161 3.26 -15.90 -11.76
N ALA A 162 3.38 -16.00 -13.08
CA ALA A 162 4.39 -16.85 -13.71
C ALA A 162 5.82 -16.36 -13.41
N LEU A 163 6.06 -15.05 -13.50
CA LEU A 163 7.36 -14.45 -13.16
C LEU A 163 7.78 -14.72 -11.71
N ILE A 164 6.87 -14.59 -10.73
CA ILE A 164 7.14 -14.91 -9.34
C ILE A 164 7.53 -16.40 -9.22
N THR A 165 6.78 -17.27 -9.87
CA THR A 165 7.01 -18.73 -9.79
C THR A 165 8.36 -19.12 -10.38
N GLU A 166 8.75 -18.55 -11.52
CA GLU A 166 10.05 -18.77 -12.16
C GLU A 166 11.20 -18.23 -11.30
N SER A 167 11.07 -17.05 -10.74
CA SER A 167 12.07 -16.46 -9.83
C SER A 167 12.27 -17.33 -8.59
N CYS A 168 11.19 -17.88 -8.03
CA CYS A 168 11.27 -18.85 -6.91
C CYS A 168 12.01 -20.13 -7.27
N ALA A 169 11.84 -20.65 -8.48
CA ALA A 169 12.55 -21.84 -8.93
C ALA A 169 14.06 -21.62 -9.10
N HIS A 170 14.50 -20.37 -9.34
CA HIS A 170 15.90 -19.99 -9.54
C HIS A 170 16.59 -19.40 -8.31
N ALA A 171 15.88 -19.12 -7.23
CA ALA A 171 16.40 -18.53 -5.99
C ALA A 171 17.53 -19.36 -5.31
N GLY A 172 17.81 -20.57 -5.80
CA GLY A 172 18.94 -21.41 -5.37
C GLY A 172 20.27 -21.16 -6.11
N SER A 173 20.31 -20.32 -7.14
CA SER A 173 21.46 -20.17 -8.05
C SER A 173 22.30 -18.88 -7.86
N GLY A 174 22.09 -18.12 -6.79
CA GLY A 174 23.01 -17.03 -6.38
C GLY A 174 22.88 -15.72 -7.17
N HIS A 175 21.80 -15.50 -7.93
CA HIS A 175 21.47 -14.20 -8.48
C HIS A 175 20.55 -13.45 -7.52
N GLU A 176 20.95 -12.26 -7.11
CA GLU A 176 20.15 -11.29 -6.36
C GLU A 176 19.15 -10.61 -7.31
N ASP A 177 18.09 -11.33 -7.68
CA ASP A 177 16.94 -10.71 -8.36
C ASP A 177 15.96 -10.19 -7.29
N THR A 178 15.53 -8.94 -7.44
CA THR A 178 14.58 -8.27 -6.51
C THR A 178 13.26 -9.05 -6.35
N LEU A 179 12.88 -9.88 -7.31
CA LEU A 179 11.71 -10.78 -7.24
C LEU A 179 11.95 -12.06 -6.42
N SER A 180 13.20 -12.42 -6.10
CA SER A 180 13.49 -13.63 -5.33
C SER A 180 12.95 -13.57 -3.89
N ASP A 181 12.82 -12.38 -3.33
CA ASP A 181 12.28 -12.19 -1.99
C ASP A 181 10.75 -12.28 -1.94
N CYS A 182 10.04 -12.00 -3.05
CA CYS A 182 8.60 -12.22 -3.17
C CYS A 182 8.19 -13.70 -3.09
N CYS A 183 9.14 -14.62 -3.19
CA CYS A 183 8.91 -16.07 -3.00
C CYS A 183 8.37 -16.41 -1.60
N LYS A 184 8.53 -15.51 -0.64
CA LYS A 184 7.99 -15.67 0.72
C LYS A 184 6.50 -15.29 0.81
N GLY A 185 5.95 -14.71 -0.24
CA GLY A 185 4.59 -14.18 -0.32
C GLY A 185 4.47 -12.72 0.09
N TYR A 186 3.31 -12.12 -0.19
CA TYR A 186 2.99 -10.74 0.12
C TYR A 186 2.32 -10.61 1.49
N ASP A 187 2.69 -9.57 2.24
CA ASP A 187 2.06 -9.24 3.52
C ASP A 187 0.75 -8.47 3.30
N LEU A 188 0.67 -7.68 2.22
CA LEU A 188 -0.53 -6.97 1.84
C LEU A 188 -0.67 -6.92 0.31
N ILE A 189 -1.78 -7.44 -0.20
CA ILE A 189 -2.22 -7.27 -1.59
C ILE A 189 -3.40 -6.31 -1.59
N PHE A 190 -3.44 -5.35 -2.50
CA PHE A 190 -4.56 -4.44 -2.59
C PHE A 190 -4.91 -4.10 -4.04
N SER A 191 -6.18 -3.76 -4.26
CA SER A 191 -6.65 -3.39 -5.60
C SER A 191 -7.94 -2.57 -5.54
N ASN A 192 -8.06 -1.66 -6.49
CA ASN A 192 -9.31 -1.03 -6.90
C ASN A 192 -9.67 -1.54 -8.31
N PRO A 193 -10.19 -2.76 -8.43
CA PRO A 193 -10.43 -3.37 -9.72
C PRO A 193 -11.54 -2.64 -10.47
N PRO A 194 -11.54 -2.64 -11.81
CA PRO A 194 -12.60 -2.05 -12.59
C PRO A 194 -13.94 -2.74 -12.30
N TYR A 195 -14.99 -1.93 -12.13
CA TYR A 195 -16.35 -2.42 -11.90
C TYR A 195 -17.01 -2.72 -13.25
N PHE A 196 -17.01 -3.96 -13.67
CA PHE A 196 -17.83 -4.35 -14.80
C PHE A 196 -19.26 -4.54 -14.32
N ASP A 197 -20.15 -3.67 -14.78
CA ASP A 197 -21.61 -3.83 -14.63
C ASP A 197 -22.06 -5.09 -15.38
N ASN A 198 -21.98 -6.24 -14.73
CA ASN A 198 -22.57 -7.48 -15.21
C ASN A 198 -24.11 -7.41 -15.31
N ALA A 199 -24.70 -6.29 -14.88
CA ALA A 199 -26.16 -6.10 -14.86
C ALA A 199 -26.77 -5.80 -16.24
N LEU A 200 -25.98 -5.34 -17.23
CA LEU A 200 -26.47 -4.95 -18.55
C LEU A 200 -26.12 -5.92 -19.68
N GLN A 201 -25.36 -6.97 -19.43
CA GLN A 201 -25.04 -7.95 -20.48
C GLN A 201 -26.08 -9.07 -20.55
N ALA A 202 -26.57 -9.33 -21.77
CA ALA A 202 -27.46 -10.44 -22.04
C ALA A 202 -26.83 -11.79 -21.68
N PRO A 203 -27.61 -12.82 -21.26
CA PRO A 203 -27.08 -14.12 -20.84
C PRO A 203 -26.19 -14.84 -21.88
N GLU A 204 -26.35 -14.52 -23.17
CA GLU A 204 -25.53 -15.06 -24.25
C GLU A 204 -24.17 -14.36 -24.36
N GLU A 205 -24.09 -13.06 -24.11
CA GLU A 205 -22.83 -12.31 -24.08
C GLU A 205 -21.97 -12.72 -22.88
N ARG A 206 -22.57 -13.06 -21.73
CA ARG A 206 -21.86 -13.62 -20.56
C ARG A 206 -21.15 -14.93 -20.85
N ARG A 207 -21.73 -15.81 -21.72
CA ARG A 207 -21.10 -17.08 -22.11
C ARG A 207 -19.99 -16.90 -23.14
N ASN A 208 -20.08 -15.91 -24.00
CA ASN A 208 -19.07 -15.61 -25.01
C ASN A 208 -17.87 -14.86 -24.40
N ASN A 209 -18.10 -13.94 -23.46
CA ASN A 209 -17.03 -13.21 -22.77
C ASN A 209 -16.26 -14.08 -21.77
N ALA A 210 -16.87 -15.15 -21.24
CA ALA A 210 -16.16 -16.14 -20.42
C ALA A 210 -15.19 -17.03 -21.23
N ARG A 211 -15.21 -16.95 -22.56
CA ARG A 211 -14.33 -17.72 -23.46
C ARG A 211 -13.29 -16.89 -24.20
N HIS A 212 -13.40 -15.59 -24.19
CA HIS A 212 -12.49 -14.68 -24.89
C HIS A 212 -12.04 -13.55 -23.94
N THR A 213 -10.93 -13.77 -23.29
CA THR A 213 -9.91 -12.78 -22.88
C THR A 213 -10.13 -11.41 -23.45
N SER A 214 -10.63 -10.47 -22.65
CA SER A 214 -10.27 -9.06 -22.81
C SER A 214 -11.14 -8.05 -22.08
N THR A 215 -11.70 -8.35 -20.93
CA THR A 215 -12.45 -7.28 -20.24
C THR A 215 -12.12 -7.20 -18.76
N GLY A 216 -10.83 -7.01 -18.48
CA GLY A 216 -10.40 -6.46 -17.20
C GLY A 216 -10.35 -7.44 -16.03
N LEU A 217 -9.44 -7.13 -15.16
CA LEU A 217 -9.17 -7.78 -13.89
C LEU A 217 -10.44 -7.87 -13.03
N SER A 218 -10.82 -9.07 -12.59
CA SER A 218 -11.95 -9.28 -11.68
C SER A 218 -11.47 -9.47 -10.25
N TYR A 219 -12.31 -9.11 -9.27
CA TYR A 219 -12.01 -9.36 -7.86
C TYR A 219 -11.83 -10.86 -7.55
N ARG A 220 -12.38 -11.76 -8.37
CA ARG A 220 -12.23 -13.22 -8.21
C ARG A 220 -10.81 -13.65 -8.52
N GLU A 221 -10.26 -13.20 -9.65
CA GLU A 221 -8.87 -13.47 -10.03
C GLU A 221 -7.89 -12.91 -9.00
N ILE A 222 -8.18 -11.75 -8.41
CA ILE A 222 -7.37 -11.17 -7.33
C ILE A 222 -7.42 -12.06 -6.08
N LEU A 223 -8.58 -12.56 -5.68
CA LEU A 223 -8.72 -13.46 -4.52
C LEU A 223 -8.07 -14.82 -4.77
N ASP A 224 -8.19 -15.36 -5.99
CA ASP A 224 -7.52 -16.60 -6.39
C ASP A 224 -6.00 -16.43 -6.32
N PHE A 225 -5.45 -15.35 -6.87
CA PHE A 225 -4.03 -14.99 -6.77
C PHE A 225 -3.61 -14.79 -5.29
N ALA A 226 -4.35 -14.01 -4.52
CA ALA A 226 -4.05 -13.76 -3.10
C ALA A 226 -4.02 -15.06 -2.28
N SER A 227 -4.90 -16.03 -2.61
CA SER A 227 -4.91 -17.34 -1.96
C SER A 227 -3.61 -18.14 -2.15
N LEU A 228 -2.86 -17.87 -3.18
CA LEU A 228 -1.59 -18.53 -3.49
C LEU A 228 -0.37 -17.75 -2.97
N HIS A 229 -0.44 -16.42 -3.04
CA HIS A 229 0.72 -15.55 -2.88
C HIS A 229 0.75 -14.74 -1.58
N LEU A 230 -0.25 -14.84 -0.69
CA LEU A 230 -0.18 -14.22 0.63
C LEU A 230 0.74 -14.99 1.58
N THR A 231 1.47 -14.29 2.44
CA THR A 231 2.11 -14.88 3.62
C THR A 231 1.06 -15.46 4.57
N ALA A 232 1.50 -16.20 5.58
CA ALA A 232 0.58 -16.80 6.58
C ALA A 232 -0.24 -15.74 7.35
N SER A 233 0.32 -14.56 7.57
CA SER A 233 -0.32 -13.39 8.20
C SER A 233 -0.79 -12.36 7.19
N GLY A 234 -0.60 -12.61 5.90
CA GLY A 234 -0.90 -11.68 4.82
C GLY A 234 -2.40 -11.39 4.68
N ARG A 235 -2.68 -10.23 4.10
CA ARG A 235 -4.03 -9.70 3.91
C ARG A 235 -4.24 -9.26 2.46
N VAL A 236 -5.49 -9.37 1.99
CA VAL A 236 -5.91 -8.73 0.73
C VAL A 236 -6.99 -7.71 1.02
N ALA A 237 -6.83 -6.49 0.49
CA ALA A 237 -7.74 -5.37 0.66
C ALA A 237 -8.31 -4.93 -0.70
N LEU A 238 -9.63 -4.83 -0.79
CA LEU A 238 -10.33 -4.46 -2.03
C LEU A 238 -11.35 -3.35 -1.75
N VAL A 239 -11.48 -2.39 -2.67
CA VAL A 239 -12.60 -1.46 -2.71
C VAL A 239 -13.55 -1.85 -3.84
N LEU A 240 -14.84 -1.97 -3.54
CA LEU A 240 -15.85 -2.45 -4.47
C LEU A 240 -17.22 -1.78 -4.21
N PRO A 241 -18.17 -1.84 -5.17
CA PRO A 241 -19.57 -1.50 -4.91
C PRO A 241 -20.16 -2.34 -3.77
N ALA A 242 -21.03 -1.74 -2.96
CA ALA A 242 -21.57 -2.39 -1.76
C ALA A 242 -22.45 -3.62 -2.05
N ASP A 243 -23.05 -3.72 -3.21
CA ASP A 243 -23.86 -4.84 -3.66
C ASP A 243 -23.04 -6.11 -3.96
N THR A 244 -21.71 -6.00 -4.11
CA THR A 244 -20.81 -7.14 -4.33
C THR A 244 -20.45 -7.89 -3.04
N GLU A 245 -20.74 -7.36 -1.86
CA GLU A 245 -20.30 -7.88 -0.56
C GLU A 245 -20.53 -9.39 -0.37
N HIS A 246 -21.75 -9.84 -0.68
CA HIS A 246 -22.12 -11.25 -0.49
C HIS A 246 -21.32 -12.19 -1.41
N ASP A 247 -21.20 -11.84 -2.69
CA ASP A 247 -20.50 -12.65 -3.67
C ASP A 247 -18.98 -12.64 -3.44
N LEU A 248 -18.43 -11.48 -3.06
CA LEU A 248 -17.03 -11.33 -2.68
C LEU A 248 -16.69 -12.20 -1.46
N THR A 249 -17.49 -12.13 -0.40
CA THR A 249 -17.30 -12.93 0.82
C THR A 249 -17.39 -14.43 0.53
N ARG A 250 -18.35 -14.83 -0.31
CA ARG A 250 -18.51 -16.24 -0.71
C ARG A 250 -17.29 -16.74 -1.47
N HIS A 251 -16.79 -15.97 -2.46
CA HIS A 251 -15.62 -16.37 -3.24
C HIS A 251 -14.36 -16.41 -2.38
N ALA A 252 -14.14 -15.41 -1.53
CA ALA A 252 -13.02 -15.39 -0.59
C ALA A 252 -12.96 -16.67 0.27
N ARG A 253 -14.10 -17.11 0.80
CA ARG A 253 -14.19 -18.37 1.58
C ARG A 253 -13.82 -19.59 0.75
N MET A 254 -14.19 -19.63 -0.53
CA MET A 254 -13.80 -20.73 -1.42
C MET A 254 -12.29 -20.77 -1.64
N CYS A 255 -11.62 -19.61 -1.60
CA CYS A 255 -10.16 -19.47 -1.69
C CYS A 255 -9.46 -19.70 -0.32
N GLY A 256 -10.19 -20.04 0.75
CA GLY A 256 -9.62 -20.18 2.10
C GLY A 256 -9.28 -18.85 2.77
N LEU A 257 -9.89 -17.75 2.31
CA LEU A 257 -9.72 -16.42 2.87
C LEU A 257 -10.95 -16.01 3.68
N HIS A 258 -10.74 -15.43 4.86
CA HIS A 258 -11.78 -15.07 5.80
C HIS A 258 -11.84 -13.55 5.98
N LEU A 259 -13.07 -13.02 6.04
CA LEU A 259 -13.28 -11.59 6.28
C LEU A 259 -12.68 -11.19 7.63
N HIS A 260 -11.81 -10.19 7.59
CA HIS A 260 -11.13 -9.63 8.76
C HIS A 260 -11.70 -8.26 9.15
N LYS A 261 -11.96 -7.41 8.13
CA LYS A 261 -12.47 -6.06 8.31
C LYS A 261 -13.34 -5.66 7.13
N ILE A 262 -14.40 -4.90 7.40
CA ILE A 262 -15.23 -4.23 6.41
C ILE A 262 -15.50 -2.80 6.85
N THR A 263 -15.27 -1.85 5.94
CA THR A 263 -15.70 -0.46 6.09
C THR A 263 -16.71 -0.13 5.01
N ARG A 264 -17.94 0.18 5.43
CA ARG A 264 -19.04 0.58 4.54
C ARG A 264 -19.01 2.07 4.35
N ILE A 265 -19.05 2.54 3.10
CA ILE A 265 -18.88 3.95 2.78
C ILE A 265 -20.16 4.49 2.19
N ARG A 266 -20.68 5.57 2.79
CA ARG A 266 -21.84 6.32 2.32
C ARG A 266 -21.50 7.79 2.13
N THR A 267 -22.11 8.40 1.13
CA THR A 267 -21.89 9.83 0.85
C THR A 267 -22.47 10.71 1.94
N VAL A 268 -23.69 10.42 2.39
CA VAL A 268 -24.44 11.20 3.42
C VAL A 268 -25.20 10.24 4.34
N PRO A 269 -25.52 10.63 5.60
CA PRO A 269 -26.14 9.72 6.59
C PRO A 269 -27.42 9.03 6.14
N ARG A 270 -28.24 9.71 5.32
CA ARG A 270 -29.53 9.21 4.83
C ARG A 270 -29.44 8.20 3.69
N LYS A 271 -28.26 8.04 3.06
CA LYS A 271 -28.06 7.09 1.96
C LYS A 271 -27.50 5.77 2.49
N ALA A 272 -27.90 4.68 1.85
CA ALA A 272 -27.24 3.40 2.04
C ALA A 272 -25.76 3.48 1.58
N PRO A 273 -24.87 2.66 2.15
CA PRO A 273 -23.51 2.52 1.64
C PRO A 273 -23.51 2.16 0.15
N SER A 274 -22.66 2.84 -0.62
CA SER A 274 -22.50 2.60 -2.05
C SER A 274 -21.17 1.94 -2.39
N ARG A 275 -20.21 1.97 -1.45
CA ARG A 275 -18.91 1.34 -1.55
C ARG A 275 -18.58 0.59 -0.28
N ILE A 276 -17.72 -0.41 -0.41
CA ILE A 276 -17.13 -1.16 0.69
C ILE A 276 -15.63 -1.27 0.48
N VAL A 277 -14.87 -1.15 1.56
CA VAL A 277 -13.49 -1.62 1.62
C VAL A 277 -13.49 -2.86 2.50
N MET A 278 -13.04 -3.98 1.94
CA MET A 278 -13.02 -5.27 2.64
C MET A 278 -11.61 -5.83 2.68
N GLU A 279 -11.24 -6.35 3.83
CA GLU A 279 -9.95 -7.02 4.05
C GLU A 279 -10.19 -8.47 4.44
N PHE A 280 -9.45 -9.37 3.76
CA PHE A 280 -9.48 -10.80 4.02
C PHE A 280 -8.08 -11.31 4.34
N SER A 281 -8.00 -12.37 5.15
CA SER A 281 -6.76 -13.07 5.47
C SER A 281 -6.99 -14.58 5.57
N ARG A 282 -5.91 -15.35 5.65
CA ARG A 282 -6.00 -16.81 5.89
C ARG A 282 -6.44 -17.12 7.33
N GLN A 283 -6.33 -16.18 8.24
CA GLN A 283 -6.67 -16.35 9.65
C GLN A 283 -8.19 -16.24 9.84
N LEU A 284 -8.77 -17.25 10.49
CA LEU A 284 -10.18 -17.23 10.83
C LEU A 284 -10.46 -16.17 11.92
N THR A 285 -11.34 -15.23 11.60
CA THR A 285 -11.80 -14.20 12.53
C THR A 285 -13.24 -14.48 12.93
N THR A 286 -13.51 -14.61 14.22
CA THR A 286 -14.86 -14.85 14.75
C THR A 286 -15.72 -13.59 14.78
N SER A 287 -15.11 -12.42 14.83
CA SER A 287 -15.78 -11.12 14.87
C SER A 287 -15.02 -10.13 13.99
N PRO A 288 -15.26 -10.12 12.67
CA PRO A 288 -14.69 -9.11 11.77
C PRO A 288 -15.04 -7.70 12.24
N ALA A 289 -14.10 -6.75 12.10
CA ALA A 289 -14.39 -5.34 12.33
C ALA A 289 -15.37 -4.85 11.25
N ASP A 290 -16.51 -4.25 11.67
CA ASP A 290 -17.53 -3.70 10.77
C ASP A 290 -17.78 -2.24 11.16
N THR A 291 -17.46 -1.32 10.25
CA THR A 291 -17.54 0.12 10.47
C THR A 291 -18.26 0.82 9.32
N ILE A 292 -18.79 2.02 9.58
CA ILE A 292 -19.43 2.84 8.55
C ILE A 292 -18.74 4.19 8.51
N LEU A 293 -18.18 4.54 7.37
CA LEU A 293 -17.66 5.87 7.09
C LEU A 293 -18.71 6.70 6.36
N THR A 294 -19.02 7.89 6.88
CA THR A 294 -19.87 8.88 6.21
C THR A 294 -18.99 10.02 5.70
N ILE A 295 -19.02 10.30 4.39
CA ILE A 295 -18.13 11.32 3.79
C ILE A 295 -18.59 12.74 4.14
N GLN A 296 -19.89 13.00 4.04
CA GLN A 296 -20.44 14.35 4.24
C GLN A 296 -21.70 14.31 5.11
N ASP A 297 -21.90 15.37 5.88
CA ASP A 297 -23.16 15.66 6.56
C ASP A 297 -23.46 17.16 6.46
N GLY A 298 -24.72 17.53 6.19
CA GLY A 298 -25.12 18.93 6.04
C GLY A 298 -24.36 19.71 4.96
N GLY A 299 -23.77 19.04 3.95
CA GLY A 299 -22.98 19.67 2.88
C GLY A 299 -21.53 19.96 3.23
N GLN A 300 -21.07 19.52 4.39
CA GLN A 300 -19.67 19.59 4.84
C GLN A 300 -19.09 18.18 4.96
N TYR A 301 -17.76 18.04 4.85
CA TYR A 301 -17.08 16.79 5.19
C TYR A 301 -17.24 16.50 6.68
N THR A 302 -17.46 15.21 7.02
CA THR A 302 -17.50 14.79 8.43
C THR A 302 -16.10 14.84 9.04
N GLN A 303 -16.02 14.98 10.36
CA GLN A 303 -14.74 14.98 11.05
C GLN A 303 -13.99 13.67 10.84
N GLU A 304 -14.72 12.54 10.88
CA GLU A 304 -14.16 11.21 10.61
C GLU A 304 -13.49 11.12 9.22
N TYR A 305 -14.11 11.70 8.19
CA TYR A 305 -13.53 11.74 6.85
C TYR A 305 -12.33 12.70 6.77
N LEU A 306 -12.38 13.85 7.43
CA LEU A 306 -11.27 14.80 7.48
C LEU A 306 -10.05 14.19 8.20
N ASP A 307 -10.27 13.54 9.35
CA ASP A 307 -9.21 12.86 10.11
C ASP A 307 -8.56 11.75 9.29
N LEU A 308 -9.37 10.94 8.57
CA LEU A 308 -8.88 9.90 7.69
C LEU A 308 -8.01 10.44 6.54
N MET A 309 -8.37 11.60 5.99
CA MET A 309 -7.69 12.21 4.84
C MET A 309 -6.60 13.20 5.23
N HIS A 310 -6.45 13.50 6.53
CA HIS A 310 -5.55 14.52 7.03
C HIS A 310 -4.11 14.38 6.54
N GLU A 311 -3.59 13.18 6.46
CA GLU A 311 -2.22 12.96 6.00
C GLU A 311 -2.03 13.10 4.49
N PHE A 312 -3.11 13.04 3.72
CA PHE A 312 -3.07 12.98 2.27
C PHE A 312 -3.52 14.27 1.59
N TYR A 313 -4.69 14.81 1.95
CA TYR A 313 -5.29 15.92 1.23
C TYR A 313 -4.88 17.28 1.80
N LEU A 314 -4.65 18.25 0.88
CA LEU A 314 -4.27 19.62 1.22
C LEU A 314 -5.36 20.39 1.98
N PHE A 315 -6.61 19.94 1.91
CA PHE A 315 -7.76 20.58 2.54
C PHE A 315 -8.24 19.92 3.84
N ALA A 316 -7.67 18.77 4.22
CA ALA A 316 -8.05 18.01 5.40
C ALA A 316 -7.14 18.30 6.61
#